data_60d51782396b0bafcfe12999fdc562e5
#
_entry.id   60d51782396b0bafcfe12999fdc562e5
#
_cell.length_a   1.000
_cell.length_b   1.000
_cell.length_c   1.000
_cell.angle_alpha   90.00
_cell.angle_beta   90.00
_cell.angle_gamma   90.00
#
_symmetry.space_group_name_H-M   'P 1'
#
loop_
_entity.id
_entity.type
_entity.pdbx_description
1 polymer ?
#
loop_
_entity_poly.entity_id
_entity_poly.type
_entity_poly.pdbx_seq_one_letter_code
_entity_poly.pdbx_strand_id
1 'polypeptide(L)'
;MKKATNYFNLYNKDEKTGKWFAKFYYTNWQGIKKQKWKRGFATKKEALGFERDFLEQQSANPDMTFQNLYEIYMEDMAARLNQSTLLTKKTVLQTHILPFFGNKPINEIKASDVRRWQAKLMSSPNNYSQTYLKKINTELNSIINYAKRFYDLNTNPCGKAGTIGKAKAEEMDYWTYDEYIAFREGVKDKPLSYICFEVLYWTGMREGELLALSPADIDLDNKLISINRTYQRIGGKDVFTSPKTRKSKRNIPIPDFLCQELSDYIQSRYMLDADERLFPVTKSYLSHEMIRGCKNTGVKKIRIHDIRHSHASLLINQGCDALMLADRLGHEKVSTTLNTYSHLFPHKQQELVHSLESLQATDSPTPEPPSDNPLLEAAGITCKAPQNNVSDVTARPHFGPALVPPNTASGKSHPDATKKDHIEEIPQSSGFLAIKVNNNHMKTIEKRVVAISSKLVAEQKKKSRKPLV
;
A
#
# COMPACT_ATOMS: atom_id res chain seq x y z
N MET A 1 23.72 34.00 45.24
CA MET A 1 23.14 32.89 46.00
C MET A 1 21.67 32.73 45.68
N LYS A 2 21.32 31.74 44.85
CA LYS A 2 19.90 31.40 44.56
C LYS A 2 19.35 30.62 45.75
N LYS A 3 18.32 31.17 46.43
CA LYS A 3 17.62 30.49 47.52
C LYS A 3 17.09 29.16 47.00
N ALA A 4 17.53 28.05 47.61
CA ALA A 4 16.98 26.73 47.38
C ALA A 4 15.49 26.76 47.83
N THR A 5 14.56 26.74 46.91
CA THR A 5 13.15 26.65 47.23
C THR A 5 12.86 25.20 47.65
N ASN A 6 12.77 24.98 48.97
CA ASN A 6 12.36 23.69 49.52
C ASN A 6 10.90 23.44 49.13
N TYR A 7 10.69 22.49 48.21
CA TYR A 7 9.37 22.05 47.77
C TYR A 7 8.85 20.98 48.73
N PHE A 8 8.09 21.41 49.78
CA PHE A 8 7.42 20.47 50.70
C PHE A 8 6.02 20.17 50.21
N ASN A 9 5.65 18.90 50.25
CA ASN A 9 4.26 18.50 50.10
C ASN A 9 3.48 18.87 51.37
N LEU A 10 2.36 19.58 51.26
CA LEU A 10 1.57 20.09 52.36
C LEU A 10 0.22 19.34 52.43
N TYR A 11 -0.05 18.79 53.66
CA TYR A 11 -1.33 18.15 53.99
C TYR A 11 -1.82 18.80 55.29
N ASN A 12 -2.69 19.80 55.15
CA ASN A 12 -3.24 20.53 56.29
C ASN A 12 -4.77 20.63 56.20
N LYS A 13 -5.39 21.00 57.31
CA LYS A 13 -6.79 21.38 57.31
C LYS A 13 -6.96 22.80 56.78
N ASP A 14 -7.94 23.01 55.95
CA ASP A 14 -8.37 24.33 55.50
C ASP A 14 -9.08 25.00 56.66
N GLU A 15 -8.58 26.14 57.09
CA GLU A 15 -9.07 26.87 58.28
C GLU A 15 -10.54 27.30 58.17
N LYS A 16 -11.06 27.51 56.90
CA LYS A 16 -12.41 27.93 56.66
C LYS A 16 -13.42 26.78 56.63
N THR A 17 -12.98 25.60 56.17
CA THR A 17 -13.90 24.46 55.94
C THR A 17 -13.67 23.29 56.88
N GLY A 18 -12.58 23.28 57.65
CA GLY A 18 -12.18 22.18 58.54
C GLY A 18 -11.80 20.87 57.80
N LYS A 19 -11.83 20.86 56.47
CA LYS A 19 -11.52 19.70 55.64
C LYS A 19 -10.05 19.69 55.26
N TRP A 20 -9.51 18.49 54.99
CA TRP A 20 -8.14 18.32 54.58
C TRP A 20 -7.93 18.70 53.11
N PHE A 21 -6.73 19.19 52.76
CA PHE A 21 -6.30 19.41 51.39
C PHE A 21 -4.94 18.76 51.13
N ALA A 22 -4.69 18.39 49.87
CA ALA A 22 -3.42 17.93 49.37
C ALA A 22 -2.85 18.98 48.41
N LYS A 23 -1.59 19.39 48.66
CA LYS A 23 -0.84 20.31 47.79
C LYS A 23 0.56 19.72 47.59
N PHE A 24 0.86 19.23 46.36
CA PHE A 24 2.12 18.55 46.07
C PHE A 24 2.62 18.95 44.71
N TYR A 25 3.92 18.67 44.46
CA TYR A 25 4.60 18.91 43.20
C TYR A 25 4.78 17.58 42.45
N TYR A 26 4.61 17.63 41.15
CA TYR A 26 4.87 16.51 40.24
C TYR A 26 5.60 17.01 39.00
N THR A 27 6.32 16.12 38.32
CA THR A 27 7.00 16.42 37.07
C THR A 27 6.08 15.99 35.94
N ASN A 28 5.71 16.93 35.05
CA ASN A 28 4.90 16.59 33.87
C ASN A 28 5.73 15.87 32.81
N TRP A 29 5.07 15.44 31.76
CA TRP A 29 5.70 14.74 30.63
C TRP A 29 6.83 15.53 29.92
N GLN A 30 6.89 16.86 30.07
CA GLN A 30 7.96 17.73 29.57
C GLN A 30 9.14 17.85 30.53
N GLY A 31 9.14 17.16 31.65
CA GLY A 31 10.15 17.31 32.70
C GLY A 31 9.97 18.58 33.55
N ILE A 32 8.88 19.33 33.38
CA ILE A 32 8.60 20.57 34.09
C ILE A 32 7.89 20.26 35.41
N LYS A 33 8.41 20.79 36.53
CA LYS A 33 7.74 20.68 37.84
C LYS A 33 6.47 21.53 37.85
N LYS A 34 5.33 20.91 38.11
CA LYS A 34 4.01 21.54 38.31
C LYS A 34 3.50 21.28 39.71
N GLN A 35 2.55 22.12 40.16
CA GLN A 35 1.91 21.97 41.44
C GLN A 35 0.45 21.55 41.25
N LYS A 36 0.02 20.51 41.99
CA LYS A 36 -1.39 20.09 42.11
C LYS A 36 -1.94 20.46 43.47
N TRP A 37 -3.15 21.01 43.50
CA TRP A 37 -3.84 21.37 44.70
C TRP A 37 -5.28 20.89 44.63
N LYS A 38 -5.73 20.12 45.67
CA LYS A 38 -7.10 19.64 45.81
C LYS A 38 -7.52 19.74 47.27
N ARG A 39 -8.73 20.28 47.51
CA ARG A 39 -9.35 20.49 48.82
C ARG A 39 -10.54 19.56 48.99
N GLY A 40 -11.05 19.43 50.26
CA GLY A 40 -12.32 18.81 50.54
C GLY A 40 -12.27 17.36 51.01
N PHE A 41 -11.11 16.84 51.38
CA PHE A 41 -10.97 15.48 51.93
C PHE A 41 -11.45 15.44 53.38
N ALA A 42 -12.13 14.36 53.78
CA ALA A 42 -12.59 14.16 55.14
C ALA A 42 -11.40 13.82 56.09
N THR A 43 -10.42 13.11 55.62
CA THR A 43 -9.27 12.65 56.41
C THR A 43 -7.92 12.95 55.75
N LYS A 44 -6.86 13.02 56.55
CA LYS A 44 -5.47 13.12 56.07
C LYS A 44 -5.09 11.91 55.21
N LYS A 45 -5.62 10.72 55.53
CA LYS A 45 -5.35 9.46 54.80
C LYS A 45 -5.93 9.54 53.38
N GLU A 46 -7.10 10.13 53.19
CA GLU A 46 -7.68 10.35 51.86
C GLU A 46 -6.89 11.35 51.03
N ALA A 47 -6.38 12.43 51.66
CA ALA A 47 -5.53 13.41 50.96
C ALA A 47 -4.19 12.79 50.50
N LEU A 48 -3.58 11.94 51.32
CA LEU A 48 -2.38 11.17 50.98
C LEU A 48 -2.68 10.10 49.94
N GLY A 49 -3.82 9.42 50.04
CA GLY A 49 -4.27 8.46 49.02
C GLY A 49 -4.43 9.12 47.65
N PHE A 50 -5.03 10.29 47.61
CA PHE A 50 -5.19 11.07 46.38
C PHE A 50 -3.84 11.44 45.74
N GLU A 51 -2.82 11.85 46.55
CA GLU A 51 -1.50 12.11 45.99
C GLU A 51 -0.87 10.86 45.40
N ARG A 52 -0.87 9.74 46.13
CA ARG A 52 -0.31 8.47 45.68
C ARG A 52 -0.98 8.01 44.40
N ASP A 53 -2.31 8.00 44.36
CA ASP A 53 -3.08 7.58 43.19
C ASP A 53 -2.84 8.52 42.00
N PHE A 54 -2.69 9.84 42.27
CA PHE A 54 -2.37 10.81 41.23
C PHE A 54 -0.95 10.61 40.67
N LEU A 55 0.07 10.41 41.53
CA LEU A 55 1.43 10.18 41.10
C LEU A 55 1.59 8.84 40.39
N GLU A 56 0.88 7.80 40.84
CA GLU A 56 0.84 6.50 40.17
C GLU A 56 0.15 6.60 38.80
N GLN A 57 -0.94 7.35 38.67
CA GLN A 57 -1.60 7.65 37.40
C GLN A 57 -0.73 8.50 36.48
N GLN A 58 0.04 9.47 37.05
CA GLN A 58 0.95 10.32 36.29
C GLN A 58 2.18 9.57 35.76
N SER A 59 2.71 8.63 36.55
CA SER A 59 3.78 7.75 36.10
C SER A 59 3.33 6.76 35.03
N ALA A 60 2.03 6.47 34.98
CA ALA A 60 1.43 5.50 34.06
C ALA A 60 0.66 6.13 32.89
N ASN A 61 0.37 7.46 32.93
CA ASN A 61 -0.40 8.15 31.88
C ASN A 61 0.08 9.61 31.70
N PRO A 62 0.50 9.99 30.49
CA PRO A 62 0.92 11.35 30.20
C PRO A 62 -0.25 12.34 30.25
N ASP A 63 -0.06 13.50 30.88
CA ASP A 63 -1.04 14.59 30.97
C ASP A 63 -0.98 15.57 29.77
N MET A 64 -0.25 15.20 28.71
CA MET A 64 -0.16 16.02 27.50
C MET A 64 -1.49 16.13 26.78
N THR A 65 -1.73 17.28 26.13
CA THR A 65 -2.89 17.45 25.27
C THR A 65 -2.80 16.64 23.98
N PHE A 66 -3.94 16.32 23.39
CA PHE A 66 -3.95 15.63 22.08
C PHE A 66 -3.28 16.48 20.97
N GLN A 67 -3.36 17.81 21.08
CA GLN A 67 -2.64 18.72 20.17
C GLN A 67 -1.12 18.51 20.24
N ASN A 68 -0.55 18.46 21.45
CA ASN A 68 0.89 18.23 21.61
C ASN A 68 1.30 16.84 21.11
N LEU A 69 0.49 15.80 21.39
CA LEU A 69 0.69 14.47 20.85
C LEU A 69 0.67 14.47 19.31
N TYR A 70 -0.25 15.21 18.69
CA TYR A 70 -0.33 15.36 17.24
C TYR A 70 0.96 15.98 16.67
N GLU A 71 1.47 17.04 17.27
CA GLU A 71 2.68 17.72 16.80
C GLU A 71 3.89 16.78 16.81
N ILE A 72 4.13 16.10 17.95
CA ILE A 72 5.20 15.11 18.10
C ILE A 72 5.01 13.94 17.11
N TYR A 73 3.78 13.43 16.99
CA TYR A 73 3.48 12.34 16.07
C TYR A 73 3.75 12.72 14.62
N MET A 74 3.38 13.94 14.21
CA MET A 74 3.61 14.40 12.84
C MET A 74 5.08 14.65 12.53
N GLU A 75 5.86 15.10 13.51
CA GLU A 75 7.31 15.26 13.39
C GLU A 75 8.01 13.90 13.20
N ASP A 76 7.70 12.90 14.04
CA ASP A 76 8.23 11.54 13.88
C ASP A 76 7.81 10.91 12.55
N MET A 77 6.55 11.09 12.14
CA MET A 77 6.04 10.54 10.88
C MET A 77 6.63 11.22 9.64
N ALA A 78 7.07 12.48 9.74
CA ALA A 78 7.70 13.19 8.63
C ALA A 78 9.00 12.52 8.15
N ALA A 79 9.77 11.94 9.08
CA ALA A 79 10.99 11.20 8.76
C ALA A 79 10.73 9.80 8.18
N ARG A 80 9.52 9.23 8.38
CA ARG A 80 9.21 7.82 8.08
C ARG A 80 8.28 7.62 6.90
N LEU A 81 7.47 8.63 6.56
CA LEU A 81 6.41 8.50 5.56
C LEU A 81 6.70 9.32 4.31
N ASN A 82 6.24 8.82 3.17
CA ASN A 82 6.24 9.59 1.94
C ASN A 82 5.38 10.85 2.08
N GLN A 83 5.79 11.94 1.44
CA GLN A 83 5.15 13.26 1.52
C GLN A 83 3.63 13.23 1.26
N SER A 84 3.17 12.47 0.28
CA SER A 84 1.73 12.35 -0.02
C SER A 84 0.92 11.66 1.09
N THR A 85 1.52 10.65 1.74
CA THR A 85 0.91 9.96 2.88
C THR A 85 0.85 10.87 4.10
N LEU A 86 1.96 11.60 4.36
CA LEU A 86 2.05 12.57 5.45
C LEU A 86 1.00 13.68 5.30
N LEU A 87 0.86 14.24 4.08
CA LEU A 87 -0.13 15.27 3.80
C LEU A 87 -1.57 14.78 4.01
N THR A 88 -1.87 13.58 3.50
CA THR A 88 -3.21 12.96 3.71
C THR A 88 -3.50 12.75 5.18
N LYS A 89 -2.54 12.23 5.94
CA LYS A 89 -2.66 12.01 7.38
C LYS A 89 -2.85 13.34 8.12
N LYS A 90 -2.06 14.36 7.78
CA LYS A 90 -2.17 15.73 8.32
C LYS A 90 -3.57 16.29 8.10
N THR A 91 -4.09 16.22 6.87
CA THR A 91 -5.42 16.72 6.52
C THR A 91 -6.51 16.02 7.35
N VAL A 92 -6.49 14.69 7.43
CA VAL A 92 -7.51 13.94 8.20
C VAL A 92 -7.45 14.30 9.68
N LEU A 93 -6.26 14.35 10.28
CA LEU A 93 -6.09 14.70 11.71
C LEU A 93 -6.55 16.12 11.99
N GLN A 94 -6.16 17.09 11.18
CA GLN A 94 -6.52 18.50 11.36
C GLN A 94 -8.00 18.79 11.13
N THR A 95 -8.61 18.15 10.11
CA THR A 95 -10.00 18.44 9.75
C THR A 95 -11.00 17.74 10.65
N HIS A 96 -10.72 16.50 11.07
CA HIS A 96 -11.75 15.65 11.70
C HIS A 96 -11.47 15.31 13.16
N ILE A 97 -10.22 15.34 13.60
CA ILE A 97 -9.84 14.82 14.92
C ILE A 97 -9.45 15.95 15.88
N LEU A 98 -8.55 16.82 15.48
CA LEU A 98 -8.10 17.94 16.32
C LEU A 98 -9.22 18.88 16.78
N PRO A 99 -10.23 19.22 15.97
CA PRO A 99 -11.33 20.09 16.42
C PRO A 99 -12.14 19.51 17.60
N PHE A 100 -12.09 18.19 17.79
CA PHE A 100 -12.82 17.51 18.87
C PHE A 100 -11.92 17.16 20.07
N PHE A 101 -10.70 16.70 19.82
CA PHE A 101 -9.81 16.15 20.84
C PHE A 101 -8.64 17.07 21.21
N GLY A 102 -8.30 18.06 20.39
CA GLY A 102 -7.05 18.82 20.49
C GLY A 102 -6.71 19.34 21.87
N ASN A 103 -7.69 19.95 22.56
CA ASN A 103 -7.50 20.54 23.89
C ASN A 103 -7.64 19.54 25.04
N LYS A 104 -8.01 18.26 24.76
CA LYS A 104 -8.17 17.26 25.82
C LYS A 104 -6.83 16.64 26.19
N PRO A 105 -6.55 16.43 27.48
CA PRO A 105 -5.47 15.56 27.93
C PRO A 105 -5.72 14.13 27.41
N ILE A 106 -4.68 13.48 26.89
CA ILE A 106 -4.82 12.15 26.27
C ILE A 106 -5.25 11.07 27.27
N ASN A 107 -4.89 11.19 28.53
CA ASN A 107 -5.29 10.30 29.61
C ASN A 107 -6.76 10.47 30.02
N GLU A 108 -7.40 11.58 29.66
CA GLU A 108 -8.82 11.86 29.96
C GLU A 108 -9.75 11.46 28.81
N ILE A 109 -9.22 11.03 27.65
CA ILE A 109 -10.03 10.59 26.52
C ILE A 109 -10.62 9.21 26.83
N LYS A 110 -11.95 9.17 26.98
CA LYS A 110 -12.70 7.95 27.27
C LYS A 110 -13.35 7.37 26.01
N ALA A 111 -13.69 6.08 26.05
CA ALA A 111 -14.42 5.43 24.96
C ALA A 111 -15.77 6.12 24.65
N SER A 112 -16.42 6.72 25.65
CA SER A 112 -17.63 7.54 25.46
C SER A 112 -17.38 8.79 24.61
N ASP A 113 -16.20 9.42 24.74
CA ASP A 113 -15.84 10.58 23.91
C ASP A 113 -15.61 10.17 22.46
N VAL A 114 -14.95 9.04 22.26
CA VAL A 114 -14.74 8.47 20.92
C VAL A 114 -16.10 8.14 20.27
N ARG A 115 -17.02 7.50 21.00
CA ARG A 115 -18.38 7.22 20.50
C ARG A 115 -19.15 8.48 20.12
N ARG A 116 -19.07 9.53 20.95
CA ARG A 116 -19.71 10.82 20.66
C ARG A 116 -19.12 11.47 19.41
N TRP A 117 -17.81 11.43 19.24
CA TRP A 117 -17.14 11.91 18.05
C TRP A 117 -17.50 11.09 16.80
N GLN A 118 -17.56 9.77 16.90
CA GLN A 118 -18.00 8.88 15.82
C GLN A 118 -19.45 9.20 15.38
N ALA A 119 -20.36 9.40 16.35
CA ALA A 119 -21.74 9.77 16.04
C ALA A 119 -21.83 11.10 15.30
N LYS A 120 -21.03 12.12 15.72
CA LYS A 120 -20.95 13.41 15.03
C LYS A 120 -20.42 13.28 13.60
N LEU A 121 -19.47 12.37 13.34
CA LEU A 121 -18.97 12.13 11.98
C LEU A 121 -20.02 11.45 11.10
N MET A 122 -20.74 10.46 11.63
CA MET A 122 -21.77 9.72 10.88
C MET A 122 -23.00 10.58 10.57
N SER A 123 -23.33 11.54 11.44
CA SER A 123 -24.42 12.50 11.22
C SER A 123 -23.99 13.77 10.48
N SER A 124 -22.76 13.80 9.95
CA SER A 124 -22.26 14.97 9.24
C SER A 124 -23.03 15.22 7.94
N PRO A 125 -23.41 16.47 7.63
CA PRO A 125 -24.08 16.84 6.37
C PRO A 125 -23.23 16.54 5.14
N ASN A 126 -21.93 16.32 5.31
CA ASN A 126 -21.01 15.95 4.20
C ASN A 126 -21.19 14.51 3.68
N ASN A 127 -22.01 13.71 4.33
CA ASN A 127 -22.37 12.36 3.90
C ASN A 127 -21.13 11.49 3.53
N TYR A 128 -20.19 11.39 4.48
CA TYR A 128 -18.92 10.67 4.26
C TYR A 128 -19.14 9.21 3.90
N SER A 129 -18.41 8.72 2.88
CA SER A 129 -18.46 7.31 2.49
C SER A 129 -17.99 6.39 3.63
N GLN A 130 -18.49 5.15 3.65
CA GLN A 130 -18.15 4.15 4.67
C GLN A 130 -16.64 3.89 4.77
N THR A 131 -15.95 3.86 3.62
CA THR A 131 -14.49 3.68 3.56
C THR A 131 -13.74 4.89 4.09
N TYR A 132 -14.25 6.11 3.90
CA TYR A 132 -13.67 7.33 4.45
C TYR A 132 -13.86 7.43 5.96
N LEU A 133 -15.05 7.11 6.48
CA LEU A 133 -15.30 7.00 7.92
C LEU A 133 -14.35 6.02 8.58
N LYS A 134 -14.15 4.84 7.97
CA LYS A 134 -13.17 3.85 8.42
C LYS A 134 -11.76 4.42 8.46
N LYS A 135 -11.35 5.15 7.41
CA LYS A 135 -10.04 5.79 7.33
C LYS A 135 -9.83 6.81 8.46
N ILE A 136 -10.81 7.70 8.69
CA ILE A 136 -10.74 8.71 9.76
C ILE A 136 -10.60 8.03 11.12
N ASN A 137 -11.41 7.00 11.39
CA ASN A 137 -11.34 6.23 12.63
C ASN A 137 -9.99 5.51 12.81
N THR A 138 -9.41 5.00 11.72
CA THR A 138 -8.09 4.36 11.73
C THR A 138 -6.97 5.36 12.07
N GLU A 139 -7.06 6.60 11.60
CA GLU A 139 -6.08 7.64 11.94
C GLU A 139 -6.09 8.01 13.43
N LEU A 140 -7.29 8.15 14.04
CA LEU A 140 -7.39 8.33 15.49
C LEU A 140 -6.78 7.15 16.26
N ASN A 141 -7.13 5.93 15.87
CA ASN A 141 -6.59 4.73 16.50
C ASN A 141 -5.04 4.65 16.36
N SER A 142 -4.49 5.07 15.24
CA SER A 142 -3.04 5.06 14.98
C SER A 142 -2.28 6.02 15.91
N ILE A 143 -2.77 7.25 16.10
CA ILE A 143 -2.12 8.23 16.97
C ILE A 143 -2.28 7.87 18.46
N ILE A 144 -3.40 7.29 18.88
CA ILE A 144 -3.59 6.80 20.24
C ILE A 144 -2.70 5.58 20.52
N ASN A 145 -2.54 4.66 19.56
CA ASN A 145 -1.60 3.54 19.70
C ASN A 145 -0.14 4.01 19.75
N TYR A 146 0.21 5.09 19.06
CA TYR A 146 1.51 5.73 19.17
C TYR A 146 1.73 6.25 20.60
N ALA A 147 0.74 6.93 21.19
CA ALA A 147 0.81 7.36 22.57
C ALA A 147 0.93 6.19 23.55
N LYS A 148 0.19 5.09 23.32
CA LYS A 148 0.30 3.88 24.13
C LYS A 148 1.69 3.25 24.06
N ARG A 149 2.33 3.29 22.87
CA ARG A 149 3.65 2.66 22.65
C ARG A 149 4.83 3.48 23.20
N PHE A 150 4.75 4.80 23.09
CA PHE A 150 5.90 5.68 23.34
C PHE A 150 5.72 6.66 24.50
N TYR A 151 4.49 6.81 25.02
CA TYR A 151 4.14 7.77 26.06
C TYR A 151 3.31 7.14 27.18
N ASP A 152 3.45 5.86 27.41
CA ASP A 152 2.87 5.09 28.53
C ASP A 152 1.37 5.30 28.75
N LEU A 153 0.60 5.54 27.67
CA LEU A 153 -0.84 5.59 27.76
C LEU A 153 -1.37 4.16 28.04
N ASN A 154 -1.96 3.94 29.22
CA ASN A 154 -2.36 2.61 29.69
C ASN A 154 -3.34 1.90 28.75
N THR A 155 -4.36 2.60 28.27
CA THR A 155 -5.43 1.98 27.48
C THR A 155 -5.73 2.78 26.22
N ASN A 156 -6.06 2.07 25.14
CA ASN A 156 -6.56 2.71 23.94
C ASN A 156 -8.10 2.75 23.98
N PRO A 157 -8.73 3.95 24.14
CA PRO A 157 -10.17 4.09 24.17
C PRO A 157 -10.87 3.72 22.87
N CYS A 158 -10.16 3.77 21.71
CA CYS A 158 -10.71 3.41 20.40
C CYS A 158 -11.07 1.92 20.32
N GLY A 159 -10.30 1.03 20.99
CA GLY A 159 -10.59 -0.39 21.03
C GLY A 159 -11.93 -0.71 21.70
N LYS A 160 -12.23 -0.03 22.85
CA LYS A 160 -13.51 -0.16 23.54
C LYS A 160 -14.68 0.52 22.82
N ALA A 161 -14.41 1.63 22.13
CA ALA A 161 -15.43 2.34 21.36
C ALA A 161 -15.88 1.57 20.12
N GLY A 162 -15.01 0.70 19.58
CA GLY A 162 -15.24 0.05 18.33
C GLY A 162 -14.90 0.92 17.11
N THR A 163 -15.08 0.37 15.93
CA THR A 163 -14.77 1.06 14.66
C THR A 163 -16.05 1.45 13.94
N ILE A 164 -15.97 2.51 13.12
CA ILE A 164 -17.04 2.94 12.20
C ILE A 164 -16.60 2.76 10.75
N GLY A 165 -17.60 2.64 9.86
CA GLY A 165 -17.39 2.45 8.43
C GLY A 165 -16.99 1.03 8.04
N LYS A 166 -17.03 0.75 6.73
CA LYS A 166 -16.70 -0.56 6.14
C LYS A 166 -15.33 -0.51 5.46
N ALA A 167 -14.62 -1.65 5.41
CA ALA A 167 -13.31 -1.75 4.79
C ALA A 167 -13.38 -1.86 3.27
N LYS A 168 -14.42 -2.50 2.73
CA LYS A 168 -14.64 -2.64 1.29
C LYS A 168 -15.55 -1.50 0.80
N ALA A 169 -15.19 -0.92 -0.34
CA ALA A 169 -16.12 -0.13 -1.14
C ALA A 169 -17.22 -1.04 -1.69
N GLU A 170 -18.31 -0.45 -2.15
CA GLU A 170 -19.29 -1.10 -3.01
C GLU A 170 -18.59 -1.61 -4.28
N GLU A 171 -19.27 -2.47 -5.05
CA GLU A 171 -18.72 -3.04 -6.28
C GLU A 171 -18.12 -1.97 -7.17
N MET A 172 -17.00 -2.33 -7.81
CA MET A 172 -16.26 -1.40 -8.67
C MET A 172 -16.90 -1.38 -10.04
N ASP A 173 -17.26 -0.19 -10.50
CA ASP A 173 -17.64 0.02 -11.89
C ASP A 173 -16.44 -0.18 -12.81
N TYR A 174 -16.67 -0.83 -13.95
CA TYR A 174 -15.70 -0.93 -15.04
C TYR A 174 -16.44 -0.90 -16.37
N TRP A 175 -15.71 -0.61 -17.44
CA TRP A 175 -16.23 -0.68 -18.79
C TRP A 175 -16.02 -2.06 -19.40
N THR A 176 -17.01 -2.53 -20.12
CA THR A 176 -16.85 -3.62 -21.10
C THR A 176 -16.00 -3.13 -22.26
N TYR A 177 -15.57 -4.05 -23.13
CA TYR A 177 -14.84 -3.69 -24.34
C TYR A 177 -15.64 -2.71 -25.23
N ASP A 178 -16.93 -2.99 -25.47
CA ASP A 178 -17.81 -2.16 -26.30
C ASP A 178 -18.04 -0.78 -25.70
N GLU A 179 -18.22 -0.68 -24.39
CA GLU A 179 -18.31 0.61 -23.67
C GLU A 179 -17.03 1.43 -23.82
N TYR A 180 -15.85 0.77 -23.77
CA TYR A 180 -14.59 1.46 -23.99
C TYR A 180 -14.44 1.95 -25.43
N ILE A 181 -14.77 1.13 -26.44
CA ILE A 181 -14.72 1.52 -27.84
C ILE A 181 -15.66 2.71 -28.12
N ALA A 182 -16.87 2.69 -27.55
CA ALA A 182 -17.78 3.82 -27.64
C ALA A 182 -17.20 5.09 -26.98
N PHE A 183 -16.65 4.98 -25.76
CA PHE A 183 -16.01 6.11 -25.06
C PHE A 183 -14.84 6.71 -25.86
N ARG A 184 -14.02 5.87 -26.47
CA ARG A 184 -12.84 6.25 -27.25
C ARG A 184 -13.20 7.26 -28.35
N GLU A 185 -14.30 7.05 -29.07
CA GLU A 185 -14.78 7.96 -30.12
C GLU A 185 -15.13 9.36 -29.55
N GLY A 186 -15.59 9.43 -28.29
CA GLY A 186 -15.92 10.69 -27.61
C GLY A 186 -14.72 11.58 -27.23
N VAL A 187 -13.49 11.05 -27.31
CA VAL A 187 -12.24 11.77 -26.98
C VAL A 187 -11.26 11.86 -28.16
N LYS A 188 -11.61 11.29 -29.32
CA LYS A 188 -10.75 11.18 -30.50
C LYS A 188 -10.37 12.54 -31.12
N ASP A 189 -11.20 13.55 -30.91
CA ASP A 189 -10.97 14.94 -31.35
C ASP A 189 -9.74 15.58 -30.71
N LYS A 190 -9.25 15.04 -29.60
CA LYS A 190 -8.05 15.51 -28.91
C LYS A 190 -6.99 14.42 -28.84
N PRO A 191 -5.95 14.46 -29.70
CA PRO A 191 -4.93 13.42 -29.76
C PRO A 191 -4.28 13.09 -28.40
N LEU A 192 -4.01 14.12 -27.59
CA LEU A 192 -3.45 13.94 -26.25
C LEU A 192 -4.39 13.15 -25.32
N SER A 193 -5.68 13.46 -25.32
CA SER A 193 -6.66 12.74 -24.51
C SER A 193 -6.83 11.32 -25.01
N TYR A 194 -6.98 11.14 -26.31
CA TYR A 194 -7.13 9.86 -26.98
C TYR A 194 -5.99 8.92 -26.60
N ILE A 195 -4.74 9.28 -26.83
CA ILE A 195 -3.61 8.41 -26.57
C ILE A 195 -3.42 8.14 -25.07
N CYS A 196 -3.73 9.07 -24.17
CA CYS A 196 -3.71 8.82 -22.73
C CYS A 196 -4.68 7.68 -22.34
N PHE A 197 -5.89 7.69 -22.88
CA PHE A 197 -6.88 6.66 -22.57
C PHE A 197 -6.57 5.33 -23.27
N GLU A 198 -6.02 5.33 -24.48
CA GLU A 198 -5.52 4.12 -25.16
C GLU A 198 -4.44 3.44 -24.31
N VAL A 199 -3.43 4.20 -23.87
CA VAL A 199 -2.37 3.64 -23.03
C VAL A 199 -2.93 3.12 -21.70
N LEU A 200 -3.82 3.84 -21.03
CA LEU A 200 -4.42 3.38 -19.76
C LEU A 200 -5.22 2.08 -19.94
N TYR A 201 -6.03 2.02 -20.99
CA TYR A 201 -6.90 0.87 -21.22
C TYR A 201 -6.11 -0.38 -21.63
N TRP A 202 -5.20 -0.26 -22.59
CA TRP A 202 -4.48 -1.41 -23.13
C TRP A 202 -3.30 -1.89 -22.27
N THR A 203 -2.84 -1.09 -21.33
CA THR A 203 -1.73 -1.49 -20.44
C THR A 203 -2.20 -1.77 -19.01
N GLY A 204 -3.32 -1.21 -18.59
CA GLY A 204 -3.78 -1.28 -17.20
C GLY A 204 -2.86 -0.59 -16.19
N MET A 205 -1.94 0.28 -16.64
CA MET A 205 -1.06 1.02 -15.73
C MET A 205 -1.85 2.01 -14.86
N ARG A 206 -1.23 2.46 -13.77
CA ARG A 206 -1.86 3.46 -12.90
C ARG A 206 -1.77 4.84 -13.54
N GLU A 207 -2.78 5.69 -13.29
CA GLU A 207 -2.82 7.09 -13.78
C GLU A 207 -1.51 7.86 -13.49
N GLY A 208 -0.95 7.71 -12.29
CA GLY A 208 0.32 8.35 -11.94
C GLY A 208 1.54 7.76 -12.66
N GLU A 209 1.48 6.51 -13.10
CA GLU A 209 2.51 5.87 -13.93
C GLU A 209 2.44 6.44 -15.35
N LEU A 210 1.24 6.51 -15.95
CA LEU A 210 1.02 7.17 -17.25
C LEU A 210 1.58 8.60 -17.27
N LEU A 211 1.18 9.42 -16.30
CA LEU A 211 1.59 10.82 -16.23
C LEU A 211 3.09 11.04 -15.96
N ALA A 212 3.81 9.98 -15.61
CA ALA A 212 5.26 10.01 -15.41
C ALA A 212 6.05 9.53 -16.64
N LEU A 213 5.40 8.96 -17.66
CA LEU A 213 6.08 8.43 -18.83
C LEU A 213 6.83 9.51 -19.60
N SER A 214 7.99 9.15 -20.12
CA SER A 214 8.78 9.92 -21.08
C SER A 214 9.07 9.03 -22.32
N PRO A 215 9.53 9.58 -23.43
CA PRO A 215 9.95 8.79 -24.59
C PRO A 215 10.97 7.71 -24.25
N ALA A 216 11.91 7.97 -23.33
CA ALA A 216 12.91 6.99 -22.88
C ALA A 216 12.33 5.77 -22.15
N ASP A 217 11.08 5.84 -21.67
CA ASP A 217 10.40 4.72 -21.04
C ASP A 217 9.70 3.80 -22.07
N ILE A 218 9.69 4.16 -23.36
CA ILE A 218 8.98 3.46 -24.44
C ILE A 218 10.01 2.87 -25.40
N ASP A 219 10.09 1.56 -25.43
CA ASP A 219 10.90 0.78 -26.37
C ASP A 219 9.99 0.31 -27.52
N LEU A 220 10.03 1.05 -28.63
CA LEU A 220 9.20 0.77 -29.81
C LEU A 220 9.67 -0.48 -30.56
N ASP A 221 10.98 -0.78 -30.53
CA ASP A 221 11.54 -1.93 -31.22
C ASP A 221 11.13 -3.25 -30.53
N ASN A 222 11.22 -3.29 -29.21
CA ASN A 222 10.80 -4.44 -28.40
C ASN A 222 9.32 -4.38 -27.98
N LYS A 223 8.60 -3.33 -28.31
CA LYS A 223 7.16 -3.11 -27.98
C LYS A 223 6.90 -3.18 -26.47
N LEU A 224 7.70 -2.47 -25.69
CA LEU A 224 7.64 -2.46 -24.24
C LEU A 224 7.48 -1.04 -23.67
N ILE A 225 6.70 -0.93 -22.61
CA ILE A 225 6.67 0.29 -21.78
C ILE A 225 7.26 -0.04 -20.41
N SER A 226 8.29 0.69 -20.01
CA SER A 226 8.99 0.55 -18.74
C SER A 226 8.37 1.44 -17.66
N ILE A 227 7.85 0.84 -16.58
CA ILE A 227 7.29 1.57 -15.45
C ILE A 227 8.35 1.73 -14.37
N ASN A 228 8.97 2.92 -14.30
CA ASN A 228 10.09 3.22 -13.40
C ASN A 228 9.75 4.25 -12.34
N ARG A 229 8.74 5.09 -12.56
CA ARG A 229 8.38 6.24 -11.72
C ARG A 229 6.87 6.47 -11.73
N THR A 230 6.41 7.28 -10.79
CA THR A 230 5.01 7.75 -10.72
C THR A 230 4.98 9.25 -10.43
N TYR A 231 4.07 9.94 -11.08
CA TYR A 231 3.86 11.37 -10.97
C TYR A 231 2.74 11.70 -9.97
N GLN A 232 2.99 12.73 -9.18
CA GLN A 232 2.00 13.35 -8.31
C GLN A 232 2.21 14.87 -8.29
N ARG A 233 1.14 15.65 -8.18
CA ARG A 233 1.23 17.09 -7.94
C ARG A 233 0.91 17.38 -6.48
N ILE A 234 1.89 17.90 -5.73
CA ILE A 234 1.78 18.15 -4.29
C ILE A 234 2.09 19.61 -4.03
N GLY A 235 1.14 20.34 -3.45
CA GLY A 235 1.31 21.77 -3.16
C GLY A 235 1.63 22.62 -4.41
N GLY A 236 1.06 22.25 -5.57
CA GLY A 236 1.29 22.94 -6.85
C GLY A 236 2.60 22.56 -7.55
N LYS A 237 3.45 21.71 -6.94
CA LYS A 237 4.72 21.24 -7.50
C LYS A 237 4.60 19.84 -8.06
N ASP A 238 5.25 19.57 -9.16
CA ASP A 238 5.34 18.26 -9.76
C ASP A 238 6.38 17.42 -9.00
N VAL A 239 5.97 16.23 -8.54
CA VAL A 239 6.79 15.33 -7.73
C VAL A 239 6.80 13.96 -8.38
N PHE A 240 8.00 13.46 -8.68
CA PHE A 240 8.23 12.12 -9.18
C PHE A 240 8.75 11.24 -8.03
N THR A 241 8.16 10.07 -7.86
CA THR A 241 8.58 9.11 -6.85
C THR A 241 8.79 7.74 -7.49
N SER A 242 9.70 6.96 -6.92
CA SER A 242 9.80 5.54 -7.27
C SER A 242 8.51 4.82 -6.91
N PRO A 243 8.11 3.77 -7.65
CA PRO A 243 7.00 2.91 -7.28
C PRO A 243 7.19 2.35 -5.87
N LYS A 244 6.07 2.18 -5.14
CA LYS A 244 6.08 1.80 -3.71
C LYS A 244 6.70 0.43 -3.43
N THR A 245 6.62 -0.50 -4.39
CA THR A 245 7.10 -1.88 -4.23
C THR A 245 8.00 -2.27 -5.41
N ARG A 246 8.85 -3.27 -5.19
CA ARG A 246 9.77 -3.77 -6.22
C ARG A 246 9.00 -4.29 -7.44
N LYS A 247 7.89 -5.00 -7.27
CA LYS A 247 7.04 -5.52 -8.35
C LYS A 247 6.29 -4.43 -9.12
N SER A 248 6.18 -3.22 -8.57
CA SER A 248 5.59 -2.09 -9.30
C SER A 248 6.50 -1.55 -10.39
N LYS A 249 7.83 -1.78 -10.31
CA LYS A 249 8.75 -1.60 -11.44
C LYS A 249 8.61 -2.81 -12.35
N ARG A 250 8.18 -2.58 -13.58
CA ARG A 250 7.89 -3.64 -14.55
C ARG A 250 7.93 -3.13 -15.97
N ASN A 251 8.14 -4.03 -16.89
CA ASN A 251 7.95 -3.79 -18.32
C ASN A 251 6.61 -4.37 -18.76
N ILE A 252 5.85 -3.60 -19.51
CA ILE A 252 4.53 -4.00 -20.02
C ILE A 252 4.63 -4.18 -21.52
N PRO A 253 4.49 -5.40 -22.06
CA PRO A 253 4.38 -5.63 -23.49
C PRO A 253 3.11 -4.97 -24.04
N ILE A 254 3.24 -4.27 -25.17
CA ILE A 254 2.13 -3.58 -25.84
C ILE A 254 1.87 -4.17 -27.23
N PRO A 255 0.62 -4.17 -27.70
CA PRO A 255 0.30 -4.63 -29.04
C PRO A 255 0.77 -3.64 -30.11
N ASP A 256 0.92 -4.15 -31.34
CA ASP A 256 1.47 -3.42 -32.48
C ASP A 256 0.74 -2.12 -32.78
N PHE A 257 -0.58 -2.13 -32.74
CA PHE A 257 -1.38 -0.94 -33.00
C PHE A 257 -1.11 0.17 -31.98
N LEU A 258 -0.95 -0.18 -30.68
CA LEU A 258 -0.65 0.82 -29.64
C LEU A 258 0.79 1.32 -29.78
N CYS A 259 1.72 0.47 -30.20
CA CYS A 259 3.10 0.85 -30.53
C CYS A 259 3.11 1.89 -31.65
N GLN A 260 2.33 1.67 -32.72
CA GLN A 260 2.21 2.60 -33.85
C GLN A 260 1.59 3.93 -33.41
N GLU A 261 0.47 3.89 -32.66
CA GLU A 261 -0.18 5.12 -32.16
C GLU A 261 0.74 5.95 -31.24
N LEU A 262 1.56 5.28 -30.40
CA LEU A 262 2.56 5.96 -29.58
C LEU A 262 3.69 6.56 -30.42
N SER A 263 4.16 5.83 -31.44
CA SER A 263 5.17 6.33 -32.38
C SER A 263 4.67 7.60 -33.07
N ASP A 264 3.47 7.55 -33.66
CA ASP A 264 2.86 8.69 -34.37
C ASP A 264 2.68 9.87 -33.43
N TYR A 265 2.23 9.61 -32.19
CA TYR A 265 2.08 10.67 -31.20
C TYR A 265 3.42 11.31 -30.81
N ILE A 266 4.47 10.51 -30.54
CA ILE A 266 5.81 11.00 -30.22
C ILE A 266 6.36 11.84 -31.37
N GLN A 267 6.26 11.35 -32.61
CA GLN A 267 6.72 12.06 -33.80
C GLN A 267 5.97 13.39 -34.03
N SER A 268 4.68 13.46 -33.67
CA SER A 268 3.89 14.67 -33.75
C SER A 268 4.31 15.76 -32.76
N ARG A 269 5.12 15.40 -31.74
CA ARG A 269 5.59 16.35 -30.71
C ARG A 269 6.92 16.95 -31.13
N TYR A 270 6.91 18.27 -31.38
CA TYR A 270 8.10 19.00 -31.77
C TYR A 270 9.10 19.11 -30.61
N MET A 271 10.36 18.72 -30.85
CA MET A 271 11.50 18.83 -29.91
C MET A 271 11.24 18.25 -28.50
N LEU A 272 10.55 17.10 -28.41
CA LEU A 272 10.34 16.42 -27.15
C LEU A 272 11.65 15.73 -26.71
N ASP A 273 12.20 16.16 -25.56
CA ASP A 273 13.40 15.53 -24.99
C ASP A 273 13.09 14.12 -24.49
N ALA A 274 14.08 13.22 -24.56
CA ALA A 274 13.91 11.82 -24.16
C ALA A 274 13.42 11.65 -22.71
N ASP A 275 13.81 12.54 -21.80
CA ASP A 275 13.45 12.53 -20.39
C ASP A 275 12.25 13.42 -20.04
N GLU A 276 11.73 14.21 -21.00
CA GLU A 276 10.57 15.05 -20.80
C GLU A 276 9.29 14.21 -20.70
N ARG A 277 8.30 14.72 -19.96
CA ARG A 277 7.01 14.03 -19.83
C ARG A 277 6.30 13.94 -21.18
N LEU A 278 6.01 12.72 -21.60
CA LEU A 278 5.22 12.49 -22.81
C LEU A 278 3.80 13.10 -22.70
N PHE A 279 3.22 13.04 -21.49
CA PHE A 279 1.89 13.57 -21.18
C PHE A 279 1.97 14.71 -20.16
N PRO A 280 2.24 15.96 -20.55
CA PRO A 280 2.44 17.10 -19.64
C PRO A 280 1.12 17.65 -19.07
N VAL A 281 0.24 16.76 -18.63
CA VAL A 281 -1.07 17.08 -18.04
C VAL A 281 -1.15 16.60 -16.60
N THR A 282 -2.26 16.93 -15.92
CA THR A 282 -2.51 16.57 -14.54
C THR A 282 -3.63 15.53 -14.45
N LYS A 283 -3.78 14.90 -13.26
CA LYS A 283 -4.92 14.01 -12.97
C LYS A 283 -6.28 14.69 -13.17
N SER A 284 -6.37 15.97 -12.84
CA SER A 284 -7.59 16.77 -13.03
C SER A 284 -7.96 16.85 -14.50
N TYR A 285 -6.98 17.04 -15.40
CA TYR A 285 -7.21 17.03 -16.84
C TYR A 285 -7.85 15.72 -17.31
N LEU A 286 -7.26 14.58 -16.97
CA LEU A 286 -7.81 13.29 -17.34
C LEU A 286 -9.23 13.07 -16.79
N SER A 287 -9.48 13.53 -15.56
CA SER A 287 -10.84 13.45 -14.97
C SER A 287 -11.86 14.31 -15.74
N HIS A 288 -11.49 15.49 -16.21
CA HIS A 288 -12.36 16.35 -17.03
C HIS A 288 -12.59 15.74 -18.42
N GLU A 289 -11.55 15.20 -19.05
CA GLU A 289 -11.67 14.55 -20.36
C GLU A 289 -12.51 13.25 -20.27
N MET A 290 -12.42 12.51 -19.17
CA MET A 290 -13.30 11.38 -18.88
C MET A 290 -14.77 11.82 -18.85
N ILE A 291 -15.08 12.89 -18.12
CA ILE A 291 -16.45 13.44 -18.06
C ILE A 291 -16.91 13.89 -19.44
N ARG A 292 -16.04 14.56 -20.21
CA ARG A 292 -16.33 15.04 -21.55
C ARG A 292 -16.62 13.87 -22.50
N GLY A 293 -15.75 12.86 -22.54
CA GLY A 293 -15.91 11.67 -23.38
C GLY A 293 -17.20 10.91 -23.08
N CYS A 294 -17.48 10.67 -21.79
CA CYS A 294 -18.74 10.02 -21.38
C CYS A 294 -19.99 10.84 -21.77
N LYS A 295 -19.91 12.19 -21.66
CA LYS A 295 -21.02 13.05 -22.09
C LYS A 295 -21.25 13.00 -23.60
N ASN A 296 -20.18 12.95 -24.39
CA ASN A 296 -20.26 12.92 -25.86
C ASN A 296 -20.86 11.59 -26.37
N THR A 297 -20.63 10.50 -25.66
CA THR A 297 -21.00 9.15 -26.14
C THR A 297 -22.15 8.50 -25.38
N GLY A 298 -22.57 9.08 -24.25
CA GLY A 298 -23.58 8.48 -23.40
C GLY A 298 -23.10 7.29 -22.56
N VAL A 299 -21.83 6.92 -22.64
CA VAL A 299 -21.24 5.83 -21.83
C VAL A 299 -21.24 6.21 -20.36
N LYS A 300 -21.51 5.25 -19.48
CA LYS A 300 -21.46 5.46 -18.02
C LYS A 300 -20.10 5.99 -17.58
N LYS A 301 -20.12 6.96 -16.67
CA LYS A 301 -18.88 7.51 -16.09
C LYS A 301 -18.32 6.57 -15.06
N ILE A 302 -17.03 6.25 -15.18
CA ILE A 302 -16.23 5.55 -14.16
C ILE A 302 -15.10 6.45 -13.66
N ARG A 303 -14.34 6.03 -12.64
CA ARG A 303 -13.14 6.75 -12.21
C ARG A 303 -11.97 6.39 -13.14
N ILE A 304 -10.98 7.28 -13.27
CA ILE A 304 -9.78 6.98 -14.08
C ILE A 304 -9.09 5.67 -13.65
N HIS A 305 -9.07 5.39 -12.33
CA HIS A 305 -8.50 4.13 -11.83
C HIS A 305 -9.30 2.89 -12.25
N ASP A 306 -10.57 3.04 -12.53
CA ASP A 306 -11.44 1.93 -12.92
C ASP A 306 -11.21 1.48 -14.38
N ILE A 307 -10.53 2.28 -15.22
CA ILE A 307 -10.00 1.84 -16.52
C ILE A 307 -9.06 0.63 -16.35
N ARG A 308 -8.25 0.64 -15.30
CA ARG A 308 -7.40 -0.50 -14.97
C ARG A 308 -8.21 -1.73 -14.56
N HIS A 309 -9.38 -1.55 -13.94
CA HIS A 309 -10.32 -2.65 -13.69
C HIS A 309 -10.97 -3.15 -14.98
N SER A 310 -11.25 -2.25 -15.92
CA SER A 310 -11.72 -2.60 -17.26
C SER A 310 -10.69 -3.44 -18.02
N HIS A 311 -9.41 -3.04 -17.99
CA HIS A 311 -8.31 -3.82 -18.55
C HIS A 311 -8.21 -5.22 -17.92
N ALA A 312 -8.30 -5.30 -16.59
CA ALA A 312 -8.25 -6.58 -15.88
C ALA A 312 -9.42 -7.50 -16.28
N SER A 313 -10.63 -6.95 -16.35
CA SER A 313 -11.83 -7.68 -16.80
C SER A 313 -11.67 -8.19 -18.23
N LEU A 314 -11.16 -7.35 -19.14
CA LEU A 314 -10.87 -7.76 -20.53
C LEU A 314 -9.93 -8.97 -20.57
N LEU A 315 -8.80 -8.92 -19.84
CA LEU A 315 -7.82 -10.01 -19.84
C LEU A 315 -8.37 -11.29 -19.21
N ILE A 316 -9.15 -11.18 -18.13
CA ILE A 316 -9.81 -12.34 -17.51
C ILE A 316 -10.76 -13.01 -18.50
N ASN A 317 -11.55 -12.23 -19.25
CA ASN A 317 -12.45 -12.74 -20.30
C ASN A 317 -11.67 -13.39 -21.45
N GLN A 318 -10.42 -12.99 -21.69
CA GLN A 318 -9.51 -13.63 -22.64
C GLN A 318 -8.76 -14.84 -22.06
N GLY A 319 -9.13 -15.31 -20.86
CA GLY A 319 -8.54 -16.49 -20.23
C GLY A 319 -7.23 -16.26 -19.49
N CYS A 320 -6.82 -15.01 -19.26
CA CYS A 320 -5.61 -14.70 -18.48
C CYS A 320 -5.75 -15.22 -17.05
N ASP A 321 -4.72 -15.91 -16.55
CA ASP A 321 -4.68 -16.36 -15.17
C ASP A 321 -4.36 -15.23 -14.17
N ALA A 322 -4.65 -15.48 -12.89
CA ALA A 322 -4.49 -14.47 -11.85
C ALA A 322 -3.03 -14.09 -11.58
N LEU A 323 -2.07 -14.97 -11.84
CA LEU A 323 -0.64 -14.71 -11.64
C LEU A 323 -0.13 -13.78 -12.73
N MET A 324 -0.40 -14.11 -13.99
CA MET A 324 -0.03 -13.29 -15.15
C MET A 324 -0.67 -11.89 -15.05
N LEU A 325 -1.94 -11.82 -14.65
CA LEU A 325 -2.64 -10.55 -14.43
C LEU A 325 -1.98 -9.75 -13.30
N ALA A 326 -1.62 -10.40 -12.18
CA ALA A 326 -0.94 -9.74 -11.06
C ALA A 326 0.39 -9.12 -11.48
N ASP A 327 1.20 -9.84 -12.25
CA ASP A 327 2.50 -9.36 -12.73
C ASP A 327 2.34 -8.20 -13.73
N ARG A 328 1.43 -8.31 -14.69
CA ARG A 328 1.12 -7.22 -15.64
C ARG A 328 0.67 -5.96 -14.94
N LEU A 329 -0.21 -6.10 -13.95
CA LEU A 329 -0.69 -4.97 -13.15
C LEU A 329 0.35 -4.48 -12.12
N GLY A 330 1.38 -5.24 -11.79
CA GLY A 330 2.38 -4.90 -10.76
C GLY A 330 1.79 -4.94 -9.35
N HIS A 331 1.04 -6.00 -9.04
CA HIS A 331 0.58 -6.29 -7.69
C HIS A 331 1.64 -7.04 -6.91
N GLU A 332 1.96 -6.58 -5.70
CA GLU A 332 2.93 -7.23 -4.82
C GLU A 332 2.55 -8.67 -4.48
N LYS A 333 1.25 -8.90 -4.26
CA LYS A 333 0.67 -10.19 -3.88
C LYS A 333 -0.43 -10.57 -4.87
N VAL A 334 -0.42 -11.80 -5.35
CA VAL A 334 -1.49 -12.36 -6.21
C VAL A 334 -2.84 -12.31 -5.49
N SER A 335 -2.84 -12.46 -4.14
CA SER A 335 -4.07 -12.31 -3.35
C SER A 335 -4.76 -10.95 -3.53
N THR A 336 -4.04 -9.89 -3.90
CA THR A 336 -4.66 -8.60 -4.25
C THR A 336 -5.51 -8.70 -5.51
N THR A 337 -5.00 -9.40 -6.54
CA THR A 337 -5.73 -9.67 -7.78
C THR A 337 -6.95 -10.55 -7.51
N LEU A 338 -6.77 -11.65 -6.78
CA LEU A 338 -7.87 -12.56 -6.46
C LEU A 338 -8.95 -11.88 -5.60
N ASN A 339 -8.58 -11.14 -4.55
CA ASN A 339 -9.54 -10.42 -3.69
C ASN A 339 -10.32 -9.34 -4.45
N THR A 340 -9.74 -8.81 -5.54
CA THR A 340 -10.35 -7.74 -6.32
C THR A 340 -11.22 -8.31 -7.44
N TYR A 341 -10.77 -9.36 -8.13
CA TYR A 341 -11.33 -9.83 -9.39
C TYR A 341 -11.87 -11.28 -9.34
N SER A 342 -11.87 -11.96 -8.17
CA SER A 342 -12.30 -13.37 -8.08
C SER A 342 -13.69 -13.63 -8.66
N HIS A 343 -14.59 -12.66 -8.54
CA HIS A 343 -15.96 -12.74 -9.07
C HIS A 343 -16.04 -12.68 -10.61
N LEU A 344 -14.97 -12.21 -11.28
CA LEU A 344 -14.89 -12.16 -12.74
C LEU A 344 -14.26 -13.42 -13.34
N PHE A 345 -13.54 -14.22 -12.54
CA PHE A 345 -12.99 -15.47 -13.03
C PHE A 345 -14.13 -16.48 -13.24
N PRO A 346 -14.34 -16.98 -14.46
CA PRO A 346 -15.39 -17.97 -14.72
C PRO A 346 -15.18 -19.22 -13.88
N HIS A 347 -16.26 -19.90 -13.55
CA HIS A 347 -16.22 -21.20 -12.88
C HIS A 347 -15.66 -22.25 -13.85
N LYS A 348 -14.35 -22.29 -14.02
CA LYS A 348 -13.64 -23.24 -14.90
C LYS A 348 -13.79 -24.72 -14.50
N GLN A 349 -14.57 -25.00 -13.46
CA GLN A 349 -14.81 -26.40 -13.06
C GLN A 349 -15.54 -27.20 -14.16
N GLN A 350 -16.48 -26.61 -14.87
CA GLN A 350 -17.17 -27.26 -15.98
C GLN A 350 -16.24 -27.47 -17.18
N GLU A 351 -15.44 -26.45 -17.55
CA GLU A 351 -14.42 -26.58 -18.59
C GLU A 351 -13.36 -27.62 -18.24
N LEU A 352 -12.97 -27.70 -16.96
CA LEU A 352 -12.05 -28.71 -16.49
C LEU A 352 -12.65 -30.11 -16.59
N VAL A 353 -13.93 -30.29 -16.24
CA VAL A 353 -14.63 -31.58 -16.40
C VAL A 353 -14.68 -31.96 -17.89
N HIS A 354 -15.05 -31.07 -18.79
CA HIS A 354 -15.00 -31.35 -20.24
C HIS A 354 -13.60 -31.68 -20.74
N SER A 355 -12.57 -31.01 -20.23
CA SER A 355 -11.18 -31.33 -20.58
C SER A 355 -10.78 -32.71 -20.07
N LEU A 356 -11.21 -33.10 -18.86
CA LEU A 356 -10.96 -34.45 -18.33
C LEU A 356 -11.73 -35.53 -19.10
N GLU A 357 -12.97 -35.27 -19.50
CA GLU A 357 -13.76 -36.15 -20.35
C GLU A 357 -13.11 -36.34 -21.73
N SER A 358 -12.58 -35.28 -22.34
CA SER A 358 -11.87 -35.36 -23.62
C SER A 358 -10.58 -36.18 -23.54
N LEU A 359 -9.84 -36.14 -22.42
CA LEU A 359 -8.67 -36.98 -22.20
C LEU A 359 -9.03 -38.46 -22.12
N GLN A 360 -10.17 -38.79 -21.51
CA GLN A 360 -10.63 -40.17 -21.41
C GLN A 360 -11.15 -40.70 -22.75
N ALA A 361 -11.74 -39.83 -23.60
CA ALA A 361 -12.21 -40.19 -24.91
C ALA A 361 -11.09 -40.55 -25.92
N THR A 362 -9.86 -40.03 -25.67
CA THR A 362 -8.68 -40.34 -26.51
C THR A 362 -8.04 -41.68 -26.16
N ASP A 363 -8.38 -42.28 -25.00
CA ASP A 363 -7.87 -43.62 -24.61
C ASP A 363 -8.78 -44.79 -25.05
N SER A 364 -9.81 -44.52 -25.85
CA SER A 364 -10.60 -45.58 -26.51
C SER A 364 -9.73 -46.21 -27.62
N PRO A 365 -9.59 -47.55 -27.66
CA PRO A 365 -8.78 -48.16 -28.71
C PRO A 365 -9.35 -47.81 -30.09
N THR A 366 -8.52 -47.28 -30.93
CA THR A 366 -8.80 -47.06 -32.35
C THR A 366 -9.40 -48.36 -32.92
N PRO A 367 -10.59 -48.35 -33.56
CA PRO A 367 -11.06 -49.53 -34.24
C PRO A 367 -10.04 -49.92 -35.26
N GLU A 368 -9.60 -51.20 -35.21
CA GLU A 368 -8.70 -51.78 -36.23
C GLU A 368 -9.26 -51.47 -37.61
N PRO A 369 -8.46 -51.02 -38.54
CA PRO A 369 -8.94 -50.87 -39.92
C PRO A 369 -9.32 -52.23 -40.46
N PRO A 370 -10.43 -52.33 -41.25
CA PRO A 370 -10.89 -53.58 -41.78
C PRO A 370 -9.75 -54.21 -42.62
N SER A 371 -9.39 -55.44 -42.27
CA SER A 371 -8.43 -56.26 -42.94
C SER A 371 -9.02 -56.82 -44.22
N ASP A 372 -9.16 -56.02 -45.25
CA ASP A 372 -9.43 -56.55 -46.60
C ASP A 372 -9.12 -55.47 -47.66
N ASN A 373 -7.85 -55.38 -48.01
CA ASN A 373 -7.47 -54.66 -49.22
C ASN A 373 -6.71 -55.63 -50.16
N PRO A 374 -7.35 -56.20 -51.17
CA PRO A 374 -6.78 -57.20 -52.07
C PRO A 374 -5.65 -56.69 -53.00
N LEU A 375 -5.25 -55.43 -52.89
CA LEU A 375 -4.30 -54.79 -53.81
C LEU A 375 -2.86 -54.78 -53.30
N LEU A 376 -2.54 -55.31 -52.12
CA LEU A 376 -1.16 -55.32 -51.60
C LEU A 376 -0.42 -56.66 -51.73
N GLU A 377 -1.12 -57.74 -52.10
CA GLU A 377 -0.45 -59.03 -52.41
C GLU A 377 0.31 -59.07 -53.75
N ALA A 378 0.07 -58.07 -54.62
CA ALA A 378 0.73 -58.01 -55.93
C ALA A 378 2.08 -57.32 -55.94
N ALA A 379 2.57 -56.76 -54.84
CA ALA A 379 3.78 -55.93 -54.76
C ALA A 379 4.98 -56.57 -54.04
N GLY A 380 4.92 -57.78 -53.50
CA GLY A 380 6.05 -58.57 -53.06
C GLY A 380 6.98 -57.93 -52.00
N ILE A 381 6.46 -57.04 -51.11
CA ILE A 381 7.28 -56.38 -50.07
C ILE A 381 6.97 -57.00 -48.73
N THR A 382 7.84 -57.89 -48.24
CA THR A 382 7.86 -58.46 -46.90
C THR A 382 8.62 -57.54 -45.97
N CYS A 383 7.93 -56.82 -45.09
CA CYS A 383 8.58 -56.13 -43.96
C CYS A 383 8.69 -57.05 -42.76
N LYS A 384 9.95 -57.44 -42.42
CA LYS A 384 10.26 -58.12 -41.15
C LYS A 384 10.24 -57.09 -40.01
N ALA A 385 9.42 -57.30 -38.98
CA ALA A 385 9.41 -56.55 -37.73
C ALA A 385 10.65 -56.93 -36.86
N PRO A 386 11.26 -56.00 -36.16
CA PRO A 386 12.33 -56.30 -35.21
C PRO A 386 11.72 -56.84 -33.89
N GLN A 387 12.23 -57.98 -33.46
CA GLN A 387 11.93 -58.58 -32.14
C GLN A 387 12.69 -57.77 -31.07
N ASN A 388 11.94 -57.14 -30.17
CA ASN A 388 12.53 -56.62 -28.92
C ASN A 388 12.19 -57.55 -27.75
N ASN A 389 13.23 -58.10 -27.16
CA ASN A 389 13.21 -58.88 -25.93
C ASN A 389 12.82 -57.95 -24.75
N VAL A 390 11.74 -58.30 -24.07
CA VAL A 390 11.36 -57.71 -22.78
C VAL A 390 11.72 -58.73 -21.72
N SER A 391 12.72 -58.43 -20.89
CA SER A 391 12.96 -59.13 -19.62
C SER A 391 12.26 -58.41 -18.48
N ASP A 392 11.50 -59.18 -17.73
CA ASP A 392 10.83 -58.87 -16.46
C ASP A 392 11.60 -58.00 -15.48
N VAL A 393 10.97 -56.93 -14.95
CA VAL A 393 11.19 -56.50 -13.57
C VAL A 393 9.86 -56.05 -12.98
N THR A 394 9.28 -56.93 -12.16
CA THR A 394 8.18 -56.64 -11.23
C THR A 394 8.68 -55.88 -10.02
N ALA A 395 8.14 -54.68 -9.74
CA ALA A 395 8.02 -54.16 -8.40
C ALA A 395 7.03 -52.96 -8.37
N ARG A 396 5.84 -53.20 -7.87
CA ARG A 396 4.89 -52.18 -7.46
C ARG A 396 5.18 -51.75 -6.02
N PRO A 397 5.21 -50.48 -5.65
CA PRO A 397 5.04 -50.09 -4.25
C PRO A 397 3.56 -49.86 -3.93
N HIS A 398 3.11 -50.57 -2.93
CA HIS A 398 1.82 -50.37 -2.25
C HIS A 398 1.82 -49.03 -1.50
N PHE A 399 0.86 -48.15 -1.78
CA PHE A 399 0.47 -47.10 -0.89
C PHE A 399 -0.78 -47.54 -0.10
N GLY A 400 -0.60 -47.72 1.21
CA GLY A 400 -1.70 -47.94 2.16
C GLY A 400 -2.29 -46.59 2.62
N PRO A 401 -3.55 -46.57 3.12
CA PRO A 401 -4.25 -45.34 3.45
C PRO A 401 -3.78 -44.74 4.77
N ALA A 402 -3.53 -43.40 4.74
CA ALA A 402 -3.22 -42.65 5.94
C ALA A 402 -4.48 -42.42 6.80
N LEU A 403 -4.38 -42.83 8.04
CA LEU A 403 -5.36 -42.66 9.11
C LEU A 403 -5.44 -41.21 9.58
N VAL A 404 -6.65 -40.71 9.70
CA VAL A 404 -7.02 -39.45 10.36
C VAL A 404 -7.07 -39.68 11.86
N PRO A 405 -6.45 -38.85 12.71
CA PRO A 405 -6.66 -38.93 14.16
C PRO A 405 -7.84 -38.08 14.62
N PRO A 406 -8.60 -38.52 15.66
CA PRO A 406 -9.75 -37.82 16.17
C PRO A 406 -9.39 -36.74 17.19
N ASN A 407 -10.22 -35.70 17.20
CA ASN A 407 -10.31 -34.65 18.20
C ASN A 407 -10.67 -35.20 19.58
N THR A 408 -9.91 -34.87 20.63
CA THR A 408 -10.44 -34.82 21.99
C THR A 408 -9.85 -33.66 22.78
N ALA A 409 -10.76 -33.01 23.50
CA ALA A 409 -10.57 -31.85 24.34
C ALA A 409 -10.00 -32.23 25.73
N SER A 410 -9.52 -31.15 26.40
CA SER A 410 -9.47 -30.89 27.83
C SER A 410 -8.19 -31.21 28.63
N GLY A 411 -7.72 -30.17 29.33
CA GLY A 411 -7.33 -30.34 30.73
C GLY A 411 -5.90 -29.94 31.13
N LYS A 412 -5.75 -28.72 31.60
CA LYS A 412 -5.00 -28.24 32.79
C LYS A 412 -3.59 -28.78 33.12
N SER A 413 -2.72 -27.86 33.37
CA SER A 413 -1.82 -27.57 34.51
C SER A 413 -0.34 -27.44 34.19
N HIS A 414 0.22 -26.30 34.60
CA HIS A 414 1.65 -26.08 34.88
C HIS A 414 2.18 -27.01 35.98
N PRO A 415 3.49 -27.27 36.12
CA PRO A 415 4.49 -26.25 36.48
C PRO A 415 5.92 -26.47 35.94
N ASP A 416 6.64 -25.34 35.92
CA ASP A 416 8.03 -25.05 36.32
C ASP A 416 9.15 -26.11 36.18
N ALA A 417 10.26 -25.72 35.53
CA ALA A 417 11.65 -25.74 36.04
C ALA A 417 12.72 -25.76 34.93
N THR A 418 13.47 -24.68 34.88
CA THR A 418 14.95 -24.59 34.69
C THR A 418 15.73 -25.76 34.08
N LYS A 419 16.49 -25.52 33.00
CA LYS A 419 17.97 -25.67 32.88
C LYS A 419 18.46 -25.47 31.44
N LYS A 420 19.39 -24.50 31.31
CA LYS A 420 20.78 -24.51 30.84
C LYS A 420 21.15 -25.18 29.52
N ASP A 421 21.66 -24.28 28.63
CA ASP A 421 22.85 -24.38 27.78
C ASP A 421 23.13 -25.69 26.99
N HIS A 422 23.08 -25.56 25.65
CA HIS A 422 24.17 -26.03 24.79
C HIS A 422 24.14 -25.30 23.44
N ILE A 423 25.27 -24.65 23.13
CA ILE A 423 25.60 -24.06 21.84
C ILE A 423 26.10 -25.20 20.97
N GLU A 424 25.50 -25.43 19.79
CA GLU A 424 26.11 -26.18 18.69
C GLU A 424 26.27 -25.29 17.47
N GLU A 425 27.50 -25.20 17.02
CA GLU A 425 27.98 -24.49 15.84
C GLU A 425 27.47 -25.16 14.57
N ILE A 426 26.98 -24.34 13.60
CA ILE A 426 26.70 -24.76 12.22
C ILE A 426 27.75 -24.11 11.31
N PRO A 427 28.37 -24.87 10.38
CA PRO A 427 29.50 -24.37 9.58
C PRO A 427 29.07 -23.42 8.46
N GLN A 428 29.89 -22.38 8.31
CA GLN A 428 29.84 -21.43 7.20
C GLN A 428 30.32 -22.08 5.90
N SER A 429 29.50 -22.04 4.84
CA SER A 429 30.02 -22.09 3.47
C SER A 429 29.00 -21.47 2.51
N SER A 430 29.22 -20.25 2.09
CA SER A 430 28.95 -19.79 0.72
C SER A 430 29.51 -18.37 0.52
N GLY A 431 30.36 -18.25 -0.49
CA GLY A 431 31.20 -17.11 -0.77
C GLY A 431 30.46 -15.82 -1.12
N PHE A 432 30.81 -14.78 -0.41
CA PHE A 432 30.54 -13.41 -0.82
C PHE A 432 31.70 -12.92 -1.69
N LEU A 433 31.42 -12.65 -2.96
CA LEU A 433 32.31 -11.89 -3.84
C LEU A 433 32.30 -10.44 -3.37
N ALA A 434 33.31 -10.05 -2.62
CA ALA A 434 33.56 -8.67 -2.26
C ALA A 434 34.13 -7.92 -3.47
N ILE A 435 33.31 -7.09 -4.11
CA ILE A 435 33.79 -6.14 -5.12
C ILE A 435 34.58 -5.05 -4.37
N LYS A 436 35.90 -5.09 -4.46
CA LYS A 436 36.79 -4.00 -4.05
C LYS A 436 36.55 -2.78 -4.96
N VAL A 437 35.79 -1.82 -4.48
CA VAL A 437 35.66 -0.50 -5.12
C VAL A 437 36.97 0.28 -4.87
N ASN A 438 37.64 0.61 -5.96
CA ASN A 438 38.94 1.28 -5.97
C ASN A 438 38.77 2.75 -5.51
N ASN A 439 39.27 3.07 -4.31
CA ASN A 439 39.16 4.38 -3.63
C ASN A 439 39.74 5.57 -4.44
N ASN A 440 40.49 5.30 -5.51
CA ASN A 440 41.05 6.35 -6.38
C ASN A 440 40.01 6.93 -7.35
N HIS A 441 38.94 6.20 -7.67
CA HIS A 441 37.88 6.69 -8.56
C HIS A 441 36.94 7.68 -7.86
N MET A 442 36.68 7.49 -6.56
CA MET A 442 35.86 8.40 -5.76
C MET A 442 36.53 9.77 -5.57
N LYS A 443 37.84 9.80 -5.26
CA LYS A 443 38.59 11.06 -5.12
C LYS A 443 38.65 11.90 -6.41
N THR A 444 38.58 11.26 -7.58
CA THR A 444 38.56 11.93 -8.88
C THR A 444 37.20 12.54 -9.18
N ILE A 445 36.12 11.87 -8.76
CA ILE A 445 34.73 12.39 -8.91
C ILE A 445 34.51 13.58 -7.97
N GLU A 446 34.93 13.50 -6.71
CA GLU A 446 34.83 14.61 -5.76
C GLU A 446 35.58 15.88 -6.24
N LYS A 447 36.77 15.73 -6.79
CA LYS A 447 37.54 16.85 -7.36
C LYS A 447 36.83 17.48 -8.58
N ARG A 448 36.14 16.70 -9.41
CA ARG A 448 35.37 17.22 -10.53
C ARG A 448 34.09 17.92 -10.09
N VAL A 449 33.40 17.42 -9.08
CA VAL A 449 32.19 18.08 -8.53
C VAL A 449 32.54 19.42 -7.89
N VAL A 450 33.64 19.52 -7.14
CA VAL A 450 34.09 20.80 -6.54
C VAL A 450 34.51 21.81 -7.62
N ALA A 451 35.13 21.37 -8.70
CA ALA A 451 35.52 22.25 -9.81
C ALA A 451 34.32 22.78 -10.62
N ILE A 452 33.26 21.99 -10.76
CA ILE A 452 32.00 22.42 -11.42
C ILE A 452 31.24 23.40 -10.54
N SER A 453 31.15 23.14 -9.24
CA SER A 453 30.48 24.01 -8.29
C SER A 453 31.15 25.40 -8.21
N SER A 454 32.48 25.46 -8.21
CA SER A 454 33.21 26.74 -8.19
C SER A 454 33.08 27.53 -9.50
N LYS A 455 32.95 26.86 -10.65
CA LYS A 455 32.65 27.53 -11.95
C LYS A 455 31.25 28.14 -11.97
N LEU A 456 30.24 27.42 -11.49
CA LEU A 456 28.85 27.89 -11.40
C LEU A 456 28.71 29.13 -10.50
N VAL A 457 29.38 29.13 -9.35
CA VAL A 457 29.43 30.30 -8.44
C VAL A 457 30.12 31.51 -9.07
N ALA A 458 31.17 31.30 -9.85
CA ALA A 458 31.86 32.37 -10.56
C ALA A 458 31.01 32.98 -11.70
N GLU A 459 30.21 32.15 -12.42
CA GLU A 459 29.28 32.62 -13.44
C GLU A 459 28.10 33.40 -12.86
N GLN A 460 27.55 32.97 -11.71
CA GLN A 460 26.50 33.70 -11.02
C GLN A 460 26.99 35.08 -10.53
N LYS A 461 28.21 35.18 -10.02
CA LYS A 461 28.82 36.48 -9.64
C LYS A 461 29.10 37.41 -10.83
N LYS A 462 29.31 36.89 -12.05
CA LYS A 462 29.45 37.68 -13.27
C LYS A 462 28.10 38.20 -13.78
N LYS A 463 27.01 37.43 -13.61
CA LYS A 463 25.65 37.86 -14.02
C LYS A 463 25.05 38.94 -13.11
N SER A 464 25.45 39.00 -11.83
CA SER A 464 24.99 40.01 -10.86
C SER A 464 25.72 41.36 -10.95
N ARG A 465 26.71 41.54 -11.85
CA ARG A 465 27.50 42.75 -12.03
C ARG A 465 27.24 43.52 -13.33
N LYS A 466 26.16 43.21 -14.07
CA LYS A 466 25.77 44.08 -15.21
C LYS A 466 24.87 45.20 -14.68
N PRO A 467 25.22 46.47 -14.87
CA PRO A 467 24.35 47.58 -14.53
C PRO A 467 23.16 47.62 -15.51
N LEU A 468 21.99 47.92 -14.95
CA LEU A 468 20.78 48.28 -15.69
C LEU A 468 21.07 49.64 -16.42
N VAL A 469 21.03 49.59 -17.73
CA VAL A 469 20.84 50.75 -18.58
C VAL A 469 19.48 50.67 -19.20
#